data_093ff507415c5d01248584fe4e45c2f1
#
_entry.id   093ff507415c5d01248584fe4e45c2f1
#
_cell.length_a   1.000
_cell.length_b   1.000
_cell.length_c   1.000
_cell.angle_alpha   90.00
_cell.angle_beta   90.00
_cell.angle_gamma   90.00
#
_symmetry.space_group_name_H-M   'P 1'
#
loop_
_entity.id
_entity.type
_entity.pdbx_description
1 polymer ?
#
loop_
_entity_poly.entity_id
_entity_poly.type
_entity_poly.pdbx_seq_one_letter_code
_entity_poly.pdbx_strand_id
1 'polypeptide(L)'
;MSINNLRNVAIIAHVDHGKTTLVDKLLQQSGTLDRKNMESERVMDSDDQEKERGITILAKNTSIEWKEHRINIVDTPGHADFGGEVERVLSMVDSVLLLVDAVDGPMPQTRFVTQKAFDQGLNPILVINKIDRPGARPDWVLDQVFDLFDRLGGNDDQLDFPVIYASALNGIAGLDEEDMADDMSPLMDLILEKVNPPEVNDEGPLQMQISALDYNSYVGVIGIGRITRGKIKPNEQVIVIDSGHSERKGKVLQVMGYNGLERVEVPEAQAGDIICITGIDKLNISDTLCNPEQIEALPPLSVDEPTVSMTFQVNNSPFAGREGKYISSRNLKERLEQELIHNVALRVEQGDSPDKFKVSGRGELHLSVLIENMRREDYELGVSKPEVIQKEVNGEIHEPYEQIVIDIEDQHQGSVMEEMGQRKADLKNMEPDGKGRIKLEFLAPSRGMIGFRSSFLTMTSGTGIMTSVFDHYGKAKDGELAKRQNGVLVSMAAVKTLAYSLFNLQERGRMFLGHGTDVYIGQIVGLHSRDNDLPVNPTKAKQLTNIRAAGTDENLILTPHIEHTLEQALEFVEDDELVEVTPASIRLRKK
;
A
#
# COMPACT_ATOMS: atom_id res chain seq x y z
N MET A 1 -29.94 -2.71 18.33
CA MET A 1 -30.51 -2.12 17.10
C MET A 1 -31.03 -3.26 16.26
N SER A 2 -32.10 -3.13 15.52
CA SER A 2 -32.59 -4.21 14.64
C SER A 2 -31.61 -4.41 13.47
N ILE A 3 -31.43 -5.66 12.99
CA ILE A 3 -30.61 -5.97 11.79
C ILE A 3 -31.09 -5.15 10.58
N ASN A 4 -32.39 -4.92 10.46
CA ASN A 4 -32.98 -4.12 9.40
C ASN A 4 -32.45 -2.66 9.34
N ASN A 5 -31.95 -2.15 10.46
CA ASN A 5 -31.41 -0.79 10.58
C ASN A 5 -29.87 -0.76 10.46
N LEU A 6 -29.25 -1.84 10.00
CA LEU A 6 -27.81 -1.94 9.82
C LEU A 6 -27.46 -1.96 8.32
N ARG A 7 -26.40 -1.25 7.94
CA ARG A 7 -25.80 -1.27 6.60
C ARG A 7 -24.29 -1.40 6.75
N ASN A 8 -23.67 -2.30 6.01
CA ASN A 8 -22.24 -2.48 5.97
C ASN A 8 -21.75 -2.20 4.56
N VAL A 9 -20.94 -1.17 4.40
CA VAL A 9 -20.38 -0.75 3.11
C VAL A 9 -18.88 -0.60 3.18
N ALA A 10 -18.18 -0.99 2.12
CA ALA A 10 -16.78 -0.65 1.93
C ALA A 10 -16.64 0.49 0.93
N ILE A 11 -15.72 1.41 1.15
CA ILE A 11 -15.39 2.44 0.15
C ILE A 11 -14.14 1.99 -0.59
N ILE A 12 -14.28 1.78 -1.89
CA ILE A 12 -13.22 1.37 -2.80
C ILE A 12 -12.95 2.48 -3.80
N ALA A 13 -11.68 2.80 -4.04
CA ALA A 13 -11.28 3.88 -4.93
C ALA A 13 -9.85 3.70 -5.42
N HIS A 14 -9.53 4.33 -6.54
CA HIS A 14 -8.13 4.59 -6.87
C HIS A 14 -7.52 5.63 -5.91
N VAL A 15 -6.19 5.61 -5.78
CA VAL A 15 -5.45 6.65 -5.04
C VAL A 15 -5.80 8.03 -5.60
N ASP A 16 -5.92 9.01 -4.74
CA ASP A 16 -6.28 10.40 -5.06
C ASP A 16 -7.70 10.64 -5.61
N HIS A 17 -8.58 9.67 -5.72
CA HIS A 17 -9.97 9.88 -6.11
C HIS A 17 -10.84 10.56 -5.03
N GLY A 18 -10.28 10.81 -3.83
CA GLY A 18 -10.92 11.57 -2.75
C GLY A 18 -11.64 10.73 -1.70
N LYS A 19 -11.24 9.47 -1.55
CA LYS A 19 -11.84 8.52 -0.60
C LYS A 19 -11.83 9.01 0.85
N THR A 20 -10.67 9.37 1.40
CA THR A 20 -10.53 9.90 2.76
C THR A 20 -11.37 11.17 2.97
N THR A 21 -11.34 12.08 1.99
CA THR A 21 -12.14 13.31 2.04
C THR A 21 -13.64 13.02 2.08
N LEU A 22 -14.12 12.02 1.31
CA LEU A 22 -15.53 11.63 1.32
C LEU A 22 -15.94 11.09 2.70
N VAL A 23 -15.16 10.17 3.27
CA VAL A 23 -15.44 9.58 4.59
C VAL A 23 -15.44 10.66 5.68
N ASP A 24 -14.47 11.59 5.66
CA ASP A 24 -14.42 12.70 6.60
C ASP A 24 -15.70 13.56 6.52
N LYS A 25 -16.21 13.84 5.31
CA LYS A 25 -17.45 14.61 5.14
C LYS A 25 -18.68 13.86 5.63
N LEU A 26 -18.79 12.56 5.36
CA LEU A 26 -19.87 11.73 5.90
C LEU A 26 -19.88 11.72 7.43
N LEU A 27 -18.70 11.57 8.06
CA LEU A 27 -18.54 11.62 9.51
C LEU A 27 -18.92 13.00 10.09
N GLN A 28 -18.51 14.09 9.44
CA GLN A 28 -18.82 15.44 9.88
C GLN A 28 -20.32 15.74 9.78
N GLN A 29 -20.95 15.38 8.67
CA GLN A 29 -22.33 15.77 8.38
C GLN A 29 -23.37 14.84 9.01
N SER A 30 -23.00 13.58 9.34
CA SER A 30 -23.86 12.69 10.15
C SER A 30 -23.97 13.13 11.61
N GLY A 31 -23.15 14.08 12.06
CA GLY A 31 -23.13 14.53 13.45
C GLY A 31 -22.47 13.55 14.41
N THR A 32 -21.77 12.55 13.90
CA THR A 32 -21.13 11.49 14.71
C THR A 32 -19.81 11.96 15.32
N LEU A 33 -19.14 12.97 14.75
CA LEU A 33 -17.90 13.52 15.30
C LEU A 33 -18.16 14.59 16.36
N ASP A 34 -17.42 14.49 17.48
CA ASP A 34 -17.40 15.54 18.50
C ASP A 34 -16.84 16.85 17.94
N ARG A 35 -17.35 18.00 18.42
CA ARG A 35 -16.94 19.34 18.00
C ARG A 35 -15.42 19.60 18.04
N LYS A 36 -14.67 18.88 18.87
CA LYS A 36 -13.21 19.01 18.97
C LYS A 36 -12.45 18.37 17.80
N ASN A 37 -13.03 17.37 17.14
CA ASN A 37 -12.43 16.64 16.01
C ASN A 37 -12.89 17.19 14.65
N MET A 38 -13.84 18.14 14.64
CA MET A 38 -14.38 18.73 13.40
C MET A 38 -13.39 19.61 12.62
N GLU A 39 -12.32 20.10 13.26
CA GLU A 39 -11.35 21.02 12.63
C GLU A 39 -10.12 20.32 12.03
N SER A 40 -9.94 19.02 12.23
CA SER A 40 -8.79 18.30 11.67
C SER A 40 -9.13 17.75 10.29
N GLU A 41 -8.38 18.15 9.27
CA GLU A 41 -8.39 17.51 7.96
C GLU A 41 -7.77 16.11 8.06
N ARG A 42 -8.32 15.12 7.32
CA ARG A 42 -7.86 13.72 7.27
C ARG A 42 -7.90 13.01 8.63
N VAL A 43 -9.06 13.05 9.26
CA VAL A 43 -9.30 12.38 10.57
C VAL A 43 -9.08 10.86 10.48
N MET A 44 -9.33 10.27 9.29
CA MET A 44 -9.12 8.85 9.04
C MET A 44 -7.64 8.45 8.93
N ASP A 45 -6.76 9.30 8.42
CA ASP A 45 -5.35 8.98 8.24
C ASP A 45 -4.60 9.16 9.58
N SER A 46 -4.57 8.12 10.39
CA SER A 46 -3.93 8.16 11.72
C SER A 46 -2.44 7.81 11.69
N ASP A 47 -1.99 7.06 10.70
CA ASP A 47 -0.59 6.66 10.51
C ASP A 47 0.22 7.78 9.84
N ASP A 48 1.42 8.03 10.34
CA ASP A 48 2.30 9.05 9.78
C ASP A 48 2.73 8.74 8.35
N GLN A 49 2.93 7.45 8.00
CA GLN A 49 3.25 7.04 6.64
C GLN A 49 2.08 7.26 5.66
N GLU A 50 0.83 7.06 6.11
CA GLU A 50 -0.36 7.36 5.31
C GLU A 50 -0.44 8.84 4.98
N LYS A 51 -0.20 9.70 5.99
CA LYS A 51 -0.20 11.18 5.81
C LYS A 51 0.92 11.65 4.87
N GLU A 52 2.13 11.13 5.06
CA GLU A 52 3.29 11.49 4.25
C GLU A 52 3.16 11.05 2.80
N ARG A 53 2.60 9.87 2.56
CA ARG A 53 2.44 9.26 1.23
C ARG A 53 1.13 9.62 0.55
N GLY A 54 0.14 10.12 1.29
CA GLY A 54 -1.20 10.43 0.81
C GLY A 54 -2.02 9.20 0.41
N ILE A 55 -1.70 8.01 0.95
CA ILE A 55 -2.39 6.76 0.64
C ILE A 55 -2.88 6.07 1.91
N THR A 56 -4.01 5.38 1.83
CA THR A 56 -4.47 4.46 2.88
C THR A 56 -3.69 3.15 2.79
N ILE A 57 -3.05 2.74 3.88
CA ILE A 57 -2.25 1.51 3.98
C ILE A 57 -3.07 0.42 4.69
N LEU A 58 -3.69 0.77 5.82
CA LEU A 58 -4.49 -0.13 6.63
C LEU A 58 -5.98 0.18 6.50
N ALA A 59 -6.78 -0.85 6.42
CA ALA A 59 -8.23 -0.70 6.45
C ALA A 59 -8.70 -0.16 7.80
N LYS A 60 -9.65 0.75 7.78
CA LYS A 60 -10.24 1.36 8.98
C LYS A 60 -11.73 1.21 8.99
N ASN A 61 -12.24 0.83 10.16
CA ASN A 61 -13.68 0.71 10.36
C ASN A 61 -14.19 1.96 11.06
N THR A 62 -15.29 2.49 10.57
CA THR A 62 -16.03 3.58 11.21
C THR A 62 -17.52 3.32 11.10
N SER A 63 -18.32 4.00 11.92
CA SER A 63 -19.77 3.94 11.79
C SER A 63 -20.39 5.33 11.94
N ILE A 64 -21.45 5.57 11.18
CA ILE A 64 -22.27 6.76 11.27
C ILE A 64 -23.71 6.37 11.58
N GLU A 65 -24.42 7.26 12.27
CA GLU A 65 -25.87 7.13 12.48
C GLU A 65 -26.60 8.08 11.54
N TRP A 66 -27.56 7.53 10.76
CA TRP A 66 -28.39 8.31 9.85
C TRP A 66 -29.83 7.80 9.84
N LYS A 67 -30.79 8.67 10.16
CA LYS A 67 -32.23 8.34 10.19
C LYS A 67 -32.55 7.02 10.92
N GLU A 68 -32.06 6.86 12.14
CA GLU A 68 -32.20 5.66 13.00
C GLU A 68 -31.50 4.39 12.47
N HIS A 69 -30.71 4.50 11.40
CA HIS A 69 -29.86 3.43 10.88
C HIS A 69 -28.42 3.66 11.27
N ARG A 70 -27.70 2.55 11.47
CA ARG A 70 -26.26 2.54 11.60
C ARG A 70 -25.65 2.07 10.28
N ILE A 71 -24.79 2.90 9.72
CA ILE A 71 -24.01 2.58 8.52
C ILE A 71 -22.56 2.37 8.96
N ASN A 72 -22.11 1.11 8.91
CA ASN A 72 -20.70 0.79 9.08
C ASN A 72 -20.00 1.03 7.74
N ILE A 73 -18.94 1.82 7.80
CA ILE A 73 -18.13 2.17 6.63
C ILE A 73 -16.74 1.61 6.87
N VAL A 74 -16.27 0.76 5.96
CA VAL A 74 -14.92 0.23 5.98
C VAL A 74 -14.12 0.92 4.89
N ASP A 75 -13.12 1.70 5.31
CA ASP A 75 -12.18 2.34 4.40
C ASP A 75 -11.13 1.33 3.95
N THR A 76 -10.97 1.15 2.64
CA THR A 76 -10.05 0.17 2.08
C THR A 76 -8.79 0.82 1.54
N PRO A 77 -7.61 0.16 1.60
CA PRO A 77 -6.46 0.59 0.86
C PRO A 77 -6.76 0.71 -0.64
N GLY A 78 -6.30 1.80 -1.25
CA GLY A 78 -6.47 2.01 -2.70
C GLY A 78 -5.39 1.35 -3.54
N HIS A 79 -4.23 1.01 -2.97
CA HIS A 79 -3.10 0.47 -3.71
C HIS A 79 -3.13 -1.06 -3.79
N ALA A 80 -2.83 -1.62 -4.97
CA ALA A 80 -2.90 -3.07 -5.22
C ALA A 80 -1.95 -3.90 -4.34
N ASP A 81 -0.83 -3.32 -3.89
CA ASP A 81 0.11 -3.99 -2.98
C ASP A 81 -0.53 -4.36 -1.63
N PHE A 82 -1.63 -3.70 -1.26
CA PHE A 82 -2.43 -3.99 -0.07
C PHE A 82 -3.71 -4.77 -0.38
N GLY A 83 -3.76 -5.45 -1.52
CA GLY A 83 -4.94 -6.22 -1.97
C GLY A 83 -5.41 -7.29 -0.98
N GLY A 84 -4.51 -7.87 -0.18
CA GLY A 84 -4.89 -8.79 0.89
C GLY A 84 -5.75 -8.15 1.98
N GLU A 85 -5.54 -6.86 2.26
CA GLU A 85 -6.41 -6.07 3.14
C GLU A 85 -7.79 -5.87 2.50
N VAL A 86 -7.81 -5.52 1.21
CA VAL A 86 -9.06 -5.31 0.45
C VAL A 86 -9.93 -6.56 0.47
N GLU A 87 -9.38 -7.74 0.17
CA GLU A 87 -10.11 -9.01 0.14
C GLU A 87 -10.77 -9.32 1.49
N ARG A 88 -10.05 -9.09 2.58
CA ARG A 88 -10.55 -9.32 3.95
C ARG A 88 -11.65 -8.34 4.35
N VAL A 89 -11.49 -7.08 3.97
CA VAL A 89 -12.50 -6.05 4.24
C VAL A 89 -13.79 -6.35 3.51
N LEU A 90 -13.70 -6.71 2.23
CA LEU A 90 -14.87 -7.01 1.41
C LEU A 90 -15.69 -8.19 1.97
N SER A 91 -15.06 -9.14 2.68
CA SER A 91 -15.79 -10.22 3.36
C SER A 91 -16.70 -9.77 4.51
N MET A 92 -16.51 -8.55 5.02
CA MET A 92 -17.28 -8.01 6.15
C MET A 92 -18.48 -7.15 5.74
N VAL A 93 -18.59 -6.80 4.46
CA VAL A 93 -19.59 -5.82 3.98
C VAL A 93 -20.65 -6.45 3.08
N ASP A 94 -21.72 -5.72 2.83
CA ASP A 94 -22.87 -6.16 2.03
C ASP A 94 -22.92 -5.43 0.66
N SER A 95 -22.21 -4.31 0.51
CA SER A 95 -22.12 -3.53 -0.72
C SER A 95 -20.84 -2.70 -0.74
N VAL A 96 -20.51 -2.12 -1.90
CA VAL A 96 -19.35 -1.25 -2.08
C VAL A 96 -19.74 0.09 -2.66
N LEU A 97 -19.13 1.16 -2.16
CA LEU A 97 -19.16 2.48 -2.76
C LEU A 97 -17.92 2.60 -3.65
N LEU A 98 -18.12 2.54 -4.97
CA LEU A 98 -17.04 2.71 -5.93
C LEU A 98 -16.87 4.20 -6.25
N LEU A 99 -15.80 4.79 -5.77
CA LEU A 99 -15.49 6.20 -5.98
C LEU A 99 -14.60 6.39 -7.20
N VAL A 100 -15.08 7.16 -8.18
CA VAL A 100 -14.37 7.46 -9.41
C VAL A 100 -14.27 8.96 -9.63
N ASP A 101 -13.08 9.45 -10.01
CA ASP A 101 -12.86 10.86 -10.34
C ASP A 101 -13.56 11.22 -11.67
N ALA A 102 -14.30 12.33 -11.69
CA ALA A 102 -15.06 12.81 -12.86
C ALA A 102 -14.17 13.21 -14.05
N VAL A 103 -12.87 13.45 -13.84
CA VAL A 103 -11.90 13.81 -14.88
C VAL A 103 -11.13 12.60 -15.37
N ASP A 104 -10.58 11.80 -14.42
CA ASP A 104 -9.65 10.72 -14.72
C ASP A 104 -10.36 9.42 -15.13
N GLY A 105 -11.60 9.22 -14.65
CA GLY A 105 -12.38 8.00 -14.90
C GLY A 105 -11.84 6.78 -14.15
N PRO A 106 -12.28 5.56 -14.51
CA PRO A 106 -11.79 4.34 -13.88
C PRO A 106 -10.32 4.08 -14.24
N MET A 107 -9.51 3.83 -13.20
CA MET A 107 -8.08 3.59 -13.27
C MET A 107 -7.77 2.11 -13.00
N PRO A 108 -6.54 1.59 -13.25
CA PRO A 108 -6.24 0.16 -13.07
C PRO A 108 -6.55 -0.38 -11.69
N GLN A 109 -6.32 0.39 -10.64
CA GLN A 109 -6.67 -0.03 -9.27
C GLN A 109 -8.18 -0.11 -9.07
N THR A 110 -8.97 0.75 -9.72
CA THR A 110 -10.43 0.65 -9.76
C THR A 110 -10.85 -0.72 -10.29
N ARG A 111 -10.26 -1.15 -11.41
CA ARG A 111 -10.51 -2.47 -11.99
C ARG A 111 -10.23 -3.60 -11.00
N PHE A 112 -9.05 -3.58 -10.36
CA PHE A 112 -8.63 -4.61 -9.41
C PHE A 112 -9.61 -4.72 -8.23
N VAL A 113 -9.92 -3.60 -7.56
CA VAL A 113 -10.80 -3.64 -6.37
C VAL A 113 -12.25 -3.99 -6.75
N THR A 114 -12.71 -3.57 -7.92
CA THR A 114 -14.04 -3.93 -8.42
C THR A 114 -14.13 -5.42 -8.74
N GLN A 115 -13.10 -6.01 -9.37
CA GLN A 115 -13.06 -7.45 -9.62
C GLN A 115 -13.18 -8.23 -8.31
N LYS A 116 -12.41 -7.84 -7.28
CA LYS A 116 -12.48 -8.49 -5.96
C LYS A 116 -13.86 -8.36 -5.30
N ALA A 117 -14.54 -7.22 -5.47
CA ALA A 117 -15.91 -7.04 -5.01
C ALA A 117 -16.91 -7.95 -5.75
N PHE A 118 -16.77 -8.06 -7.08
CA PHE A 118 -17.62 -8.93 -7.90
C PHE A 118 -17.41 -10.41 -7.61
N ASP A 119 -16.16 -10.85 -7.39
CA ASP A 119 -15.82 -12.22 -6.99
C ASP A 119 -16.50 -12.63 -5.68
N GLN A 120 -16.83 -11.65 -4.81
CA GLN A 120 -17.58 -11.85 -3.56
C GLN A 120 -19.11 -11.61 -3.72
N GLY A 121 -19.58 -11.33 -4.93
CA GLY A 121 -21.00 -11.10 -5.22
C GLY A 121 -21.55 -9.77 -4.69
N LEU A 122 -20.68 -8.79 -4.39
CA LEU A 122 -21.11 -7.49 -3.88
C LEU A 122 -21.63 -6.60 -5.02
N ASN A 123 -22.70 -5.85 -4.73
CA ASN A 123 -23.28 -4.88 -5.65
C ASN A 123 -22.67 -3.49 -5.40
N PRO A 124 -22.21 -2.77 -6.45
CA PRO A 124 -21.62 -1.46 -6.31
C PRO A 124 -22.66 -0.33 -6.35
N ILE A 125 -22.36 0.76 -5.64
CA ILE A 125 -22.92 2.09 -5.86
C ILE A 125 -21.82 2.95 -6.45
N LEU A 126 -22.02 3.52 -7.64
CA LEU A 126 -21.04 4.40 -8.27
C LEU A 126 -21.16 5.81 -7.71
N VAL A 127 -20.06 6.33 -7.17
CA VAL A 127 -19.93 7.73 -6.73
C VAL A 127 -18.97 8.45 -7.66
N ILE A 128 -19.49 9.28 -8.57
CA ILE A 128 -18.69 10.12 -9.47
C ILE A 128 -18.30 11.37 -8.69
N ASN A 129 -17.05 11.42 -8.24
CA ASN A 129 -16.54 12.49 -7.37
C ASN A 129 -15.77 13.55 -8.14
N LYS A 130 -15.59 14.71 -7.51
CA LYS A 130 -14.87 15.88 -8.04
C LYS A 130 -15.52 16.47 -9.29
N ILE A 131 -16.84 16.47 -9.35
CA ILE A 131 -17.60 17.11 -10.44
C ILE A 131 -17.35 18.62 -10.55
N ASP A 132 -16.84 19.23 -9.47
CA ASP A 132 -16.43 20.65 -9.41
C ASP A 132 -15.14 20.96 -10.16
N ARG A 133 -14.36 19.93 -10.57
CA ARG A 133 -13.09 20.15 -11.28
C ARG A 133 -13.30 20.62 -12.71
N PRO A 134 -12.49 21.59 -13.19
CA PRO A 134 -12.47 21.95 -14.60
C PRO A 134 -12.13 20.70 -15.46
N GLY A 135 -13.00 20.40 -16.41
CA GLY A 135 -12.84 19.25 -17.30
C GLY A 135 -13.51 17.97 -16.81
N ALA A 136 -14.32 18.02 -15.76
CA ALA A 136 -15.19 16.91 -15.36
C ALA A 136 -16.09 16.46 -16.53
N ARG A 137 -16.23 15.14 -16.68
CA ARG A 137 -17.00 14.48 -17.76
C ARG A 137 -17.81 13.32 -17.18
N PRO A 138 -18.82 13.59 -16.35
CA PRO A 138 -19.55 12.54 -15.62
C PRO A 138 -20.15 11.49 -16.54
N ASP A 139 -20.78 11.87 -17.65
CA ASP A 139 -21.37 10.93 -18.64
C ASP A 139 -20.33 10.00 -19.24
N TRP A 140 -19.16 10.53 -19.60
CA TRP A 140 -18.08 9.71 -20.12
C TRP A 140 -17.56 8.73 -19.05
N VAL A 141 -17.45 9.17 -17.79
CA VAL A 141 -17.05 8.30 -16.68
C VAL A 141 -18.07 7.17 -16.48
N LEU A 142 -19.36 7.48 -16.55
CA LEU A 142 -20.43 6.50 -16.44
C LEU A 142 -20.31 5.41 -17.51
N ASP A 143 -20.12 5.81 -18.78
CA ASP A 143 -19.91 4.88 -19.90
C ASP A 143 -18.67 4.00 -19.68
N GLN A 144 -17.55 4.59 -19.21
CA GLN A 144 -16.32 3.85 -18.96
C GLN A 144 -16.46 2.85 -17.79
N VAL A 145 -17.23 3.19 -16.75
CA VAL A 145 -17.50 2.28 -15.64
C VAL A 145 -18.43 1.15 -16.07
N PHE A 146 -19.44 1.44 -16.87
CA PHE A 146 -20.31 0.42 -17.43
C PHE A 146 -19.53 -0.59 -18.28
N ASP A 147 -18.69 -0.11 -19.20
CA ASP A 147 -17.80 -0.94 -20.01
C ASP A 147 -16.83 -1.78 -19.14
N LEU A 148 -16.34 -1.19 -18.04
CA LEU A 148 -15.48 -1.90 -17.10
C LEU A 148 -16.25 -3.05 -16.43
N PHE A 149 -17.46 -2.82 -15.94
CA PHE A 149 -18.26 -3.82 -15.25
C PHE A 149 -18.67 -4.97 -16.19
N ASP A 150 -19.03 -4.66 -17.44
CA ASP A 150 -19.31 -5.66 -18.46
C ASP A 150 -18.09 -6.54 -18.76
N ARG A 151 -16.90 -5.93 -18.94
CA ARG A 151 -15.63 -6.65 -19.16
C ARG A 151 -15.20 -7.50 -17.95
N LEU A 152 -15.58 -7.13 -16.75
CA LEU A 152 -15.33 -7.90 -15.52
C LEU A 152 -16.34 -9.04 -15.33
N GLY A 153 -17.34 -9.18 -16.23
CA GLY A 153 -18.36 -10.21 -16.16
C GLY A 153 -19.42 -9.95 -15.08
N GLY A 154 -19.72 -8.67 -14.82
CA GLY A 154 -20.79 -8.28 -13.90
C GLY A 154 -22.13 -8.94 -14.27
N ASN A 155 -22.88 -9.37 -13.27
CA ASN A 155 -24.23 -9.88 -13.47
C ASN A 155 -25.24 -8.73 -13.67
N ASP A 156 -26.50 -9.05 -13.98
CA ASP A 156 -27.54 -8.06 -14.27
C ASP A 156 -27.72 -7.05 -13.12
N ASP A 157 -27.68 -7.51 -11.85
CA ASP A 157 -27.82 -6.65 -10.67
C ASP A 157 -26.58 -5.73 -10.49
N GLN A 158 -25.40 -6.21 -10.86
CA GLN A 158 -24.16 -5.42 -10.82
C GLN A 158 -24.05 -4.43 -11.98
N LEU A 159 -24.70 -4.69 -13.11
CA LEU A 159 -24.77 -3.78 -14.26
C LEU A 159 -25.88 -2.72 -14.11
N ASP A 160 -26.92 -2.97 -13.30
CA ASP A 160 -27.96 -1.99 -12.95
C ASP A 160 -27.59 -1.20 -11.68
N PHE A 161 -26.36 -0.70 -11.63
CA PHE A 161 -25.82 -0.02 -10.47
C PHE A 161 -26.36 1.40 -10.30
N PRO A 162 -26.70 1.82 -9.06
CA PRO A 162 -27.08 3.19 -8.76
C PRO A 162 -25.88 4.14 -8.91
N VAL A 163 -26.17 5.37 -9.36
CA VAL A 163 -25.16 6.43 -9.59
C VAL A 163 -25.49 7.63 -8.73
N ILE A 164 -24.46 8.26 -8.16
CA ILE A 164 -24.55 9.53 -7.47
C ILE A 164 -23.34 10.41 -7.80
N TYR A 165 -23.60 11.70 -7.94
CA TYR A 165 -22.58 12.71 -8.22
C TYR A 165 -22.17 13.39 -6.92
N ALA A 166 -20.88 13.69 -6.76
CA ALA A 166 -20.36 14.26 -5.53
C ALA A 166 -19.20 15.24 -5.76
N SER A 167 -19.10 16.22 -4.88
CA SER A 167 -17.87 16.94 -4.61
C SER A 167 -17.52 16.77 -3.14
N ALA A 168 -16.69 15.75 -2.85
CA ALA A 168 -16.27 15.46 -1.47
C ALA A 168 -15.56 16.67 -0.85
N LEU A 169 -14.78 17.43 -1.61
CA LEU A 169 -14.11 18.65 -1.13
C LEU A 169 -15.12 19.67 -0.60
N ASN A 170 -16.18 19.93 -1.36
CA ASN A 170 -17.23 20.88 -1.00
C ASN A 170 -18.27 20.28 -0.03
N GLY A 171 -18.29 18.96 0.13
CA GLY A 171 -19.20 18.24 1.01
C GLY A 171 -20.65 18.20 0.50
N ILE A 172 -20.83 18.05 -0.81
CA ILE A 172 -22.13 18.05 -1.50
C ILE A 172 -22.31 16.81 -2.37
N ALA A 173 -23.54 16.33 -2.50
CA ALA A 173 -23.90 15.20 -3.37
C ALA A 173 -25.28 15.41 -4.00
N GLY A 174 -25.57 14.74 -5.12
CA GLY A 174 -26.85 14.79 -5.82
C GLY A 174 -27.06 13.59 -6.72
N LEU A 175 -28.32 13.22 -6.98
CA LEU A 175 -28.68 12.15 -7.93
C LEU A 175 -28.60 12.62 -9.39
N ASP A 176 -28.50 13.93 -9.60
CA ASP A 176 -28.33 14.57 -10.89
C ASP A 176 -27.16 15.59 -10.76
N GLU A 177 -26.31 15.70 -11.77
CA GLU A 177 -25.18 16.63 -11.75
C GLU A 177 -25.61 18.12 -11.78
N GLU A 178 -26.81 18.40 -12.29
CA GLU A 178 -27.37 19.75 -12.33
C GLU A 178 -28.21 20.09 -11.07
N ASP A 179 -28.58 19.08 -10.26
CA ASP A 179 -29.39 19.26 -9.03
C ASP A 179 -28.67 18.67 -7.80
N MET A 180 -27.61 19.37 -7.38
CA MET A 180 -26.80 19.00 -6.22
C MET A 180 -27.41 19.57 -4.94
N ALA A 181 -27.50 18.73 -3.90
CA ALA A 181 -27.86 19.21 -2.56
C ALA A 181 -26.71 20.03 -1.93
N ASP A 182 -27.03 20.77 -0.86
CA ASP A 182 -26.02 21.54 -0.11
C ASP A 182 -25.17 20.70 0.85
N ASP A 183 -25.44 19.37 0.92
CA ASP A 183 -24.75 18.42 1.81
C ASP A 183 -24.68 17.00 1.21
N MET A 184 -24.16 16.05 1.99
CA MET A 184 -24.00 14.63 1.60
C MET A 184 -25.23 13.78 1.90
N SER A 185 -26.36 14.36 2.36
CA SER A 185 -27.58 13.60 2.69
C SER A 185 -28.08 12.72 1.55
N PRO A 186 -28.03 13.13 0.25
CA PRO A 186 -28.46 12.26 -0.84
C PRO A 186 -27.65 10.95 -0.92
N LEU A 187 -26.34 10.99 -0.63
CA LEU A 187 -25.51 9.78 -0.61
C LEU A 187 -25.88 8.87 0.55
N MET A 188 -26.08 9.44 1.75
CA MET A 188 -26.49 8.64 2.92
C MET A 188 -27.88 8.03 2.72
N ASP A 189 -28.79 8.75 2.11
CA ASP A 189 -30.15 8.26 1.78
C ASP A 189 -30.10 7.16 0.72
N LEU A 190 -29.27 7.31 -0.32
CA LEU A 190 -29.08 6.30 -1.36
C LEU A 190 -28.50 4.99 -0.77
N ILE A 191 -27.57 5.09 0.16
CA ILE A 191 -27.03 3.92 0.88
C ILE A 191 -28.18 3.20 1.61
N LEU A 192 -29.04 3.91 2.33
CA LEU A 192 -30.16 3.29 3.04
C LEU A 192 -31.17 2.64 2.09
N GLU A 193 -31.39 3.22 0.91
CA GLU A 193 -32.35 2.72 -0.08
C GLU A 193 -31.82 1.50 -0.84
N LYS A 194 -30.55 1.52 -1.26
CA LYS A 194 -29.99 0.54 -2.21
C LYS A 194 -29.18 -0.58 -1.55
N VAL A 195 -28.59 -0.34 -0.39
CA VAL A 195 -27.87 -1.39 0.33
C VAL A 195 -28.84 -2.20 1.17
N ASN A 196 -28.89 -3.50 0.94
CA ASN A 196 -29.72 -4.40 1.73
C ASN A 196 -29.18 -4.54 3.17
N PRO A 197 -30.07 -4.78 4.16
CA PRO A 197 -29.63 -5.23 5.47
C PRO A 197 -28.81 -6.52 5.36
N PRO A 198 -27.90 -6.80 6.32
CA PRO A 198 -27.15 -8.05 6.33
C PRO A 198 -28.05 -9.29 6.29
N GLU A 199 -27.78 -10.20 5.35
CA GLU A 199 -28.45 -11.52 5.29
C GLU A 199 -27.77 -12.48 6.27
N VAL A 200 -28.23 -12.50 7.52
CA VAL A 200 -27.62 -13.26 8.62
C VAL A 200 -28.67 -13.92 9.51
N ASN A 201 -28.28 -14.94 10.27
CA ASN A 201 -29.14 -15.63 11.25
C ASN A 201 -28.82 -15.15 12.67
N ASP A 202 -29.70 -14.36 13.28
CA ASP A 202 -29.52 -13.80 14.63
C ASP A 202 -29.97 -14.75 15.77
N GLU A 203 -30.72 -15.81 15.46
CA GLU A 203 -31.24 -16.76 16.46
C GLU A 203 -30.34 -17.97 16.71
N GLY A 204 -29.32 -18.17 15.84
CA GLY A 204 -28.40 -19.31 15.94
C GLY A 204 -27.29 -19.11 16.99
N PRO A 205 -26.54 -20.19 17.32
CA PRO A 205 -25.34 -20.08 18.15
C PRO A 205 -24.27 -19.28 17.45
N LEU A 206 -23.43 -18.57 18.25
CA LEU A 206 -22.38 -17.68 17.76
C LEU A 206 -21.49 -18.31 16.70
N GLN A 207 -21.28 -17.57 15.62
CA GLN A 207 -20.23 -17.80 14.63
C GLN A 207 -19.72 -16.45 14.13
N MET A 208 -18.43 -16.22 14.25
CA MET A 208 -17.74 -14.98 13.85
C MET A 208 -16.39 -15.32 13.27
N GLN A 209 -16.00 -14.71 12.15
CA GLN A 209 -14.67 -14.85 11.57
C GLN A 209 -13.82 -13.62 11.85
N ILE A 210 -12.54 -13.83 12.18
CA ILE A 210 -11.55 -12.77 12.35
C ILE A 210 -11.02 -12.36 10.98
N SER A 211 -11.31 -11.15 10.56
CA SER A 211 -10.88 -10.59 9.28
C SER A 211 -9.67 -9.66 9.41
N ALA A 212 -9.48 -9.04 10.57
CA ALA A 212 -8.33 -8.19 10.85
C ALA A 212 -7.88 -8.34 12.31
N LEU A 213 -6.63 -8.01 12.58
CA LEU A 213 -6.05 -7.98 13.92
C LEU A 213 -5.47 -6.61 14.18
N ASP A 214 -5.55 -6.19 15.45
CA ASP A 214 -4.89 -5.01 15.96
C ASP A 214 -4.24 -5.35 17.31
N TYR A 215 -3.38 -4.51 17.82
CA TYR A 215 -2.68 -4.73 19.07
C TYR A 215 -2.66 -3.46 19.92
N ASN A 216 -2.97 -3.63 21.17
CA ASN A 216 -2.85 -2.56 22.16
C ASN A 216 -2.06 -3.08 23.37
N SER A 217 -1.09 -2.31 23.85
CA SER A 217 -0.21 -2.71 24.97
C SER A 217 -0.95 -3.00 26.29
N TYR A 218 -2.16 -2.51 26.45
CA TYR A 218 -2.97 -2.71 27.67
C TYR A 218 -3.91 -3.91 27.58
N VAL A 219 -4.52 -4.14 26.42
CA VAL A 219 -5.54 -5.20 26.22
C VAL A 219 -5.03 -6.38 25.40
N GLY A 220 -3.82 -6.28 24.85
CA GLY A 220 -3.22 -7.31 24.02
C GLY A 220 -3.78 -7.33 22.59
N VAL A 221 -3.95 -8.52 22.04
CA VAL A 221 -4.48 -8.73 20.69
C VAL A 221 -5.96 -8.38 20.63
N ILE A 222 -6.35 -7.62 19.62
CA ILE A 222 -7.72 -7.23 19.32
C ILE A 222 -8.12 -7.91 18.01
N GLY A 223 -9.10 -8.80 18.06
CA GLY A 223 -9.68 -9.42 16.86
C GLY A 223 -10.80 -8.56 16.31
N ILE A 224 -10.79 -8.30 15.01
CA ILE A 224 -11.83 -7.53 14.30
C ILE A 224 -12.49 -8.44 13.28
N GLY A 225 -13.82 -8.44 13.25
CA GLY A 225 -14.54 -9.25 12.28
C GLY A 225 -16.04 -9.02 12.33
N ARG A 226 -16.74 -9.69 11.41
CA ARG A 226 -18.21 -9.67 11.32
C ARG A 226 -18.80 -10.90 11.99
N ILE A 227 -19.85 -10.71 12.76
CA ILE A 227 -20.65 -11.82 13.28
C ILE A 227 -21.54 -12.33 12.15
N THR A 228 -21.38 -13.60 11.77
CA THR A 228 -22.20 -14.24 10.72
C THR A 228 -23.46 -14.89 11.28
N ARG A 229 -23.43 -15.31 12.54
CA ARG A 229 -24.56 -15.96 13.20
C ARG A 229 -24.55 -15.70 14.70
N GLY A 230 -25.77 -15.52 15.27
CA GLY A 230 -25.99 -15.44 16.70
C GLY A 230 -25.56 -14.13 17.34
N LYS A 231 -25.19 -14.19 18.60
CA LYS A 231 -24.85 -13.03 19.43
C LYS A 231 -23.65 -13.31 20.30
N ILE A 232 -22.97 -12.26 20.75
CA ILE A 232 -21.83 -12.34 21.64
C ILE A 232 -21.92 -11.29 22.75
N LYS A 233 -21.48 -11.66 23.94
CA LYS A 233 -21.41 -10.78 25.13
C LYS A 233 -20.00 -10.76 25.72
N PRO A 234 -19.65 -9.71 26.46
CA PRO A 234 -18.44 -9.70 27.28
C PRO A 234 -18.42 -10.88 28.28
N ASN A 235 -17.24 -11.41 28.55
CA ASN A 235 -16.99 -12.56 29.42
C ASN A 235 -17.52 -13.92 28.95
N GLU A 236 -17.96 -14.04 27.68
CA GLU A 236 -18.43 -15.27 27.10
C GLU A 236 -17.28 -16.23 26.75
N GLN A 237 -17.53 -17.54 26.93
CA GLN A 237 -16.61 -18.59 26.50
C GLN A 237 -16.89 -18.99 25.06
N VAL A 238 -15.82 -19.08 24.26
CA VAL A 238 -15.88 -19.44 22.85
C VAL A 238 -14.88 -20.54 22.53
N ILE A 239 -15.14 -21.25 21.44
CA ILE A 239 -14.14 -22.10 20.78
C ILE A 239 -13.60 -21.33 19.59
N VAL A 240 -12.28 -21.25 19.51
CA VAL A 240 -11.56 -20.68 18.37
C VAL A 240 -11.05 -21.82 17.50
N ILE A 241 -11.40 -21.78 16.22
CA ILE A 241 -11.00 -22.78 15.22
C ILE A 241 -10.05 -22.09 14.26
N ASP A 242 -8.85 -22.61 14.10
CA ASP A 242 -7.90 -22.09 13.12
C ASP A 242 -8.12 -22.67 11.71
N SER A 243 -7.41 -22.16 10.73
CA SER A 243 -7.47 -22.63 9.32
C SER A 243 -7.05 -24.10 9.15
N GLY A 244 -6.33 -24.66 10.10
CA GLY A 244 -5.95 -26.10 10.18
C GLY A 244 -6.99 -26.97 10.90
N HIS A 245 -8.16 -26.41 11.26
CA HIS A 245 -9.22 -27.04 12.03
C HIS A 245 -8.81 -27.47 13.45
N SER A 246 -7.78 -26.86 14.04
CA SER A 246 -7.43 -27.06 15.45
C SER A 246 -8.32 -26.20 16.33
N GLU A 247 -8.90 -26.81 17.35
CA GLU A 247 -9.81 -26.17 18.30
C GLU A 247 -9.07 -25.72 19.57
N ARG A 248 -9.36 -24.52 20.04
CA ARG A 248 -8.86 -24.02 21.33
C ARG A 248 -9.95 -23.24 22.06
N LYS A 249 -9.96 -23.33 23.37
CA LYS A 249 -10.89 -22.56 24.19
C LYS A 249 -10.38 -21.13 24.32
N GLY A 250 -11.31 -20.17 24.17
CA GLY A 250 -11.06 -18.76 24.40
C GLY A 250 -12.11 -18.16 25.31
N LYS A 251 -11.82 -17.02 25.89
CA LYS A 251 -12.77 -16.20 26.64
C LYS A 251 -12.68 -14.77 26.11
N VAL A 252 -13.78 -14.28 25.58
CA VAL A 252 -13.91 -12.88 25.17
C VAL A 252 -14.07 -12.03 26.42
N LEU A 253 -13.17 -11.08 26.67
CA LEU A 253 -13.25 -10.19 27.83
C LEU A 253 -14.10 -8.96 27.52
N GLN A 254 -13.87 -8.31 26.39
CA GLN A 254 -14.60 -7.12 25.95
C GLN A 254 -15.13 -7.32 24.54
N VAL A 255 -16.28 -6.75 24.28
CA VAL A 255 -16.90 -6.62 22.95
C VAL A 255 -17.07 -5.12 22.70
N MET A 256 -16.53 -4.63 21.58
CA MET A 256 -16.59 -3.23 21.23
C MET A 256 -17.18 -3.08 19.82
N GLY A 257 -18.08 -2.13 19.67
CA GLY A 257 -18.55 -1.62 18.38
C GLY A 257 -17.82 -0.34 18.01
N TYR A 258 -18.25 0.27 16.90
CA TYR A 258 -17.72 1.56 16.44
C TYR A 258 -18.78 2.65 16.63
N ASN A 259 -18.33 3.84 17.04
CA ASN A 259 -19.10 5.08 17.04
C ASN A 259 -18.19 6.19 16.45
N GLY A 260 -18.44 6.57 15.22
CA GLY A 260 -17.42 7.27 14.45
C GLY A 260 -16.16 6.41 14.34
N LEU A 261 -15.01 6.98 14.68
CA LEU A 261 -13.71 6.30 14.71
C LEU A 261 -13.40 5.61 16.06
N GLU A 262 -14.19 5.89 17.09
CA GLU A 262 -13.94 5.38 18.43
C GLU A 262 -14.50 3.97 18.61
N ARG A 263 -13.73 3.13 19.31
CA ARG A 263 -14.18 1.80 19.76
C ARG A 263 -14.90 1.97 21.09
N VAL A 264 -16.17 1.62 21.12
CA VAL A 264 -17.04 1.77 22.30
C VAL A 264 -17.46 0.40 22.78
N GLU A 265 -17.32 0.11 24.08
CA GLU A 265 -17.79 -1.13 24.68
C GLU A 265 -19.31 -1.25 24.54
N VAL A 266 -19.75 -2.43 24.10
CA VAL A 266 -21.17 -2.76 23.95
C VAL A 266 -21.55 -3.95 24.85
N PRO A 267 -22.73 -3.95 25.46
CA PRO A 267 -23.17 -5.03 26.33
C PRO A 267 -23.47 -6.34 25.57
N GLU A 268 -23.79 -6.23 24.31
CA GLU A 268 -24.09 -7.36 23.39
C GLU A 268 -23.90 -6.88 21.95
N ALA A 269 -23.40 -7.75 21.08
CA ALA A 269 -23.39 -7.58 19.64
C ALA A 269 -24.06 -8.78 18.97
N GLN A 270 -24.66 -8.57 17.79
CA GLN A 270 -25.48 -9.56 17.08
C GLN A 270 -24.98 -9.80 15.66
N ALA A 271 -25.49 -10.85 15.03
CA ALA A 271 -25.20 -11.17 13.65
C ALA A 271 -25.39 -9.94 12.72
N GLY A 272 -24.46 -9.74 11.79
CA GLY A 272 -24.37 -8.58 10.92
C GLY A 272 -23.45 -7.47 11.45
N ASP A 273 -23.21 -7.37 12.76
CA ASP A 273 -22.33 -6.36 13.34
C ASP A 273 -20.86 -6.62 13.00
N ILE A 274 -20.11 -5.54 12.70
CA ILE A 274 -18.65 -5.52 12.64
C ILE A 274 -18.14 -5.06 14.01
N ILE A 275 -17.39 -5.91 14.69
CA ILE A 275 -16.98 -5.67 16.08
C ILE A 275 -15.50 -5.93 16.31
N CYS A 276 -15.03 -5.42 17.44
CA CYS A 276 -13.73 -5.76 18.02
C CYS A 276 -13.93 -6.61 19.28
N ILE A 277 -13.07 -7.60 19.46
CA ILE A 277 -13.03 -8.44 20.66
C ILE A 277 -11.64 -8.46 21.27
N THR A 278 -11.56 -8.62 22.60
CA THR A 278 -10.32 -8.79 23.35
C THR A 278 -10.38 -9.99 24.28
N GLY A 279 -9.23 -10.39 24.84
CA GLY A 279 -9.14 -11.45 25.86
C GLY A 279 -8.71 -12.82 25.34
N ILE A 280 -8.43 -12.95 24.05
CA ILE A 280 -7.91 -14.18 23.45
C ILE A 280 -6.48 -13.92 22.98
N ASP A 281 -5.49 -14.51 23.67
CA ASP A 281 -4.06 -14.22 23.47
C ASP A 281 -3.51 -14.66 22.10
N LYS A 282 -4.09 -15.67 21.50
CA LYS A 282 -3.65 -16.23 20.21
C LYS A 282 -4.84 -16.21 19.24
N LEU A 283 -4.95 -15.15 18.50
CA LEU A 283 -5.85 -15.03 17.36
C LEU A 283 -5.03 -14.89 16.09
N ASN A 284 -5.50 -15.53 15.03
CA ASN A 284 -5.01 -15.33 13.68
C ASN A 284 -6.14 -14.87 12.78
N ILE A 285 -5.79 -14.27 11.68
CA ILE A 285 -6.75 -13.95 10.63
C ILE A 285 -7.28 -15.26 10.05
N SER A 286 -8.55 -15.27 9.69
CA SER A 286 -9.37 -16.45 9.33
C SER A 286 -9.79 -17.37 10.48
N ASP A 287 -9.33 -17.15 11.71
CA ASP A 287 -9.87 -17.90 12.85
C ASP A 287 -11.37 -17.69 12.95
N THR A 288 -12.12 -18.77 13.22
CA THR A 288 -13.55 -18.72 13.49
C THR A 288 -13.84 -18.87 14.97
N LEU A 289 -14.58 -17.95 15.54
CA LEU A 289 -15.10 -18.04 16.90
C LEU A 289 -16.50 -18.67 16.88
N CYS A 290 -16.67 -19.75 17.63
CA CYS A 290 -17.93 -20.48 17.72
C CYS A 290 -18.41 -20.58 19.15
N ASN A 291 -19.73 -20.73 19.30
CA ASN A 291 -20.31 -21.20 20.56
C ASN A 291 -19.83 -22.64 20.85
N PRO A 292 -19.47 -22.98 22.11
CA PRO A 292 -19.03 -24.34 22.47
C PRO A 292 -20.05 -25.44 22.16
N GLU A 293 -21.31 -25.13 22.02
CA GLU A 293 -22.38 -26.11 21.71
C GLU A 293 -22.47 -26.45 20.22
N GLN A 294 -22.02 -25.54 19.34
CA GLN A 294 -21.98 -25.76 17.88
C GLN A 294 -20.67 -25.23 17.30
N ILE A 295 -19.77 -26.14 17.05
CA ILE A 295 -18.43 -25.86 16.52
C ILE A 295 -18.47 -26.04 15.00
N GLU A 296 -18.34 -24.93 14.26
CA GLU A 296 -18.44 -24.92 12.80
C GLU A 296 -17.53 -23.82 12.25
N ALA A 297 -16.42 -24.23 11.60
CA ALA A 297 -15.48 -23.30 10.99
C ALA A 297 -16.05 -22.66 9.72
N LEU A 298 -15.81 -21.37 9.54
CA LEU A 298 -16.01 -20.70 8.25
C LEU A 298 -14.83 -21.02 7.31
N PRO A 299 -15.06 -20.98 5.99
CA PRO A 299 -13.96 -21.11 5.03
C PRO A 299 -12.88 -20.07 5.33
N PRO A 300 -11.57 -20.43 5.27
CA PRO A 300 -10.52 -19.46 5.48
C PRO A 300 -10.57 -18.37 4.39
N LEU A 301 -10.28 -17.13 4.80
CA LEU A 301 -10.20 -16.01 3.87
C LEU A 301 -9.03 -16.23 2.91
N SER A 302 -9.30 -16.20 1.61
CA SER A 302 -8.27 -16.30 0.60
C SER A 302 -7.50 -14.97 0.52
N VAL A 303 -6.19 -15.04 0.47
CA VAL A 303 -5.34 -13.88 0.20
C VAL A 303 -4.40 -14.28 -0.92
N ASP A 304 -4.32 -13.44 -1.96
CA ASP A 304 -3.40 -13.68 -3.07
C ASP A 304 -1.96 -13.84 -2.59
N GLU A 305 -1.21 -14.65 -3.27
CA GLU A 305 0.17 -14.95 -2.90
C GLU A 305 1.12 -13.76 -3.17
N PRO A 306 2.24 -13.67 -2.41
CA PRO A 306 3.28 -12.70 -2.67
C PRO A 306 3.86 -12.82 -4.09
N THR A 307 4.22 -11.67 -4.69
CA THR A 307 4.81 -11.59 -6.04
C THR A 307 6.26 -11.11 -6.04
N VAL A 308 6.69 -10.43 -4.97
CA VAL A 308 8.04 -9.86 -4.81
C VAL A 308 8.66 -10.33 -3.51
N SER A 309 9.96 -10.57 -3.51
CA SER A 309 10.73 -10.92 -2.32
C SER A 309 12.00 -10.06 -2.21
N MET A 310 12.44 -9.82 -0.98
CA MET A 310 13.71 -9.18 -0.64
C MET A 310 14.41 -9.96 0.47
N THR A 311 15.74 -9.91 0.51
CA THR A 311 16.50 -10.41 1.65
C THR A 311 16.70 -9.31 2.67
N PHE A 312 16.17 -9.50 3.89
CA PHE A 312 16.46 -8.67 5.04
C PHE A 312 17.58 -9.31 5.84
N GLN A 313 18.60 -8.57 6.17
CA GLN A 313 19.74 -9.08 6.93
C GLN A 313 20.17 -8.11 8.02
N VAL A 314 20.86 -8.64 9.00
CA VAL A 314 21.51 -7.84 10.04
C VAL A 314 22.46 -6.83 9.38
N ASN A 315 22.43 -5.58 9.87
CA ASN A 315 23.41 -4.58 9.44
C ASN A 315 24.81 -4.98 9.95
N ASN A 316 25.68 -5.35 9.05
CA ASN A 316 27.08 -5.71 9.30
C ASN A 316 28.06 -4.66 8.76
N SER A 317 27.58 -3.44 8.50
CA SER A 317 28.45 -2.32 8.08
C SER A 317 29.37 -1.86 9.21
N PRO A 318 30.47 -1.15 8.90
CA PRO A 318 31.31 -0.53 9.93
C PRO A 318 30.60 0.50 10.81
N PHE A 319 29.41 0.95 10.44
CA PHE A 319 28.59 1.87 11.20
C PHE A 319 27.44 1.22 11.97
N ALA A 320 27.32 -0.11 11.92
CA ALA A 320 26.30 -0.84 12.65
C ALA A 320 26.28 -0.49 14.15
N GLY A 321 25.09 -0.26 14.71
CA GLY A 321 24.88 0.10 16.09
C GLY A 321 25.21 1.54 16.48
N ARG A 322 25.45 2.42 15.50
CA ARG A 322 25.67 3.84 15.78
C ARG A 322 24.38 4.65 15.89
N GLU A 323 23.36 4.24 15.17
CA GLU A 323 22.13 5.00 15.00
C GLU A 323 20.89 4.27 15.55
N GLY A 324 20.84 2.94 15.42
CA GLY A 324 19.73 2.11 15.88
C GLY A 324 20.04 1.32 17.15
N LYS A 325 18.97 0.90 17.83
CA LYS A 325 19.04 0.08 19.06
C LYS A 325 18.97 -1.42 18.75
N TYR A 326 18.19 -1.80 17.74
CA TYR A 326 17.90 -3.19 17.42
C TYR A 326 18.75 -3.64 16.20
N ILE A 327 19.86 -4.33 16.50
CA ILE A 327 20.89 -4.69 15.51
C ILE A 327 21.18 -6.20 15.44
N SER A 328 20.48 -7.03 16.22
CA SER A 328 20.75 -8.46 16.26
C SER A 328 19.78 -9.26 15.39
N SER A 329 20.22 -10.46 14.93
CA SER A 329 19.36 -11.39 14.19
C SER A 329 18.12 -11.80 14.99
N ARG A 330 18.26 -11.90 16.31
CA ARG A 330 17.14 -12.20 17.20
C ARG A 330 16.08 -11.10 17.18
N ASN A 331 16.49 -9.82 17.30
CA ASN A 331 15.56 -8.70 17.24
C ASN A 331 14.85 -8.65 15.89
N LEU A 332 15.61 -8.82 14.79
CA LEU A 332 15.06 -8.83 13.44
C LEU A 332 14.03 -9.95 13.26
N LYS A 333 14.35 -11.16 13.72
CA LYS A 333 13.44 -12.31 13.67
C LYS A 333 12.16 -12.07 14.47
N GLU A 334 12.29 -11.67 15.73
CA GLU A 334 11.14 -11.41 16.61
C GLU A 334 10.21 -10.33 16.01
N ARG A 335 10.78 -9.27 15.42
CA ARG A 335 9.99 -8.22 14.76
C ARG A 335 9.26 -8.71 13.52
N LEU A 336 9.94 -9.51 12.67
CA LEU A 336 9.32 -10.10 11.48
C LEU A 336 8.22 -11.10 11.84
N GLU A 337 8.42 -11.91 12.90
CA GLU A 337 7.40 -12.83 13.42
C GLU A 337 6.17 -12.07 13.97
N GLN A 338 6.37 -10.92 14.61
CA GLN A 338 5.26 -10.05 15.03
C GLN A 338 4.49 -9.48 13.83
N GLU A 339 5.18 -9.07 12.78
CA GLU A 339 4.53 -8.58 11.57
C GLU A 339 3.62 -9.64 10.93
N LEU A 340 4.03 -10.90 10.92
CA LEU A 340 3.23 -12.01 10.37
C LEU A 340 1.89 -12.21 11.07
N ILE A 341 1.74 -11.76 12.32
CA ILE A 341 0.47 -11.85 13.06
C ILE A 341 -0.59 -10.96 12.41
N HIS A 342 -0.19 -9.78 11.97
CA HIS A 342 -1.10 -8.75 11.44
C HIS A 342 -1.17 -8.75 9.90
N ASN A 343 -0.12 -9.20 9.24
CA ASN A 343 0.09 -9.08 7.81
C ASN A 343 0.12 -10.46 7.13
N VAL A 344 -1.04 -10.97 6.75
CA VAL A 344 -1.15 -12.30 6.11
C VAL A 344 -0.62 -12.35 4.69
N ALA A 345 -0.47 -11.21 4.03
CA ALA A 345 0.11 -11.11 2.70
C ALA A 345 1.65 -11.17 2.71
N LEU A 346 2.24 -11.18 3.91
CA LEU A 346 3.68 -11.30 4.11
C LEU A 346 4.06 -12.77 4.34
N ARG A 347 5.19 -13.19 3.77
CA ARG A 347 5.83 -14.46 4.11
C ARG A 347 7.28 -14.20 4.53
N VAL A 348 7.72 -14.86 5.56
CA VAL A 348 9.10 -14.77 6.07
C VAL A 348 9.68 -16.16 6.16
N GLU A 349 10.79 -16.37 5.48
CA GLU A 349 11.53 -17.62 5.46
C GLU A 349 12.96 -17.36 5.93
N GLN A 350 13.59 -18.35 6.58
CA GLN A 350 15.00 -18.28 6.92
C GLN A 350 15.82 -18.30 5.64
N GLY A 351 16.76 -17.36 5.48
CA GLY A 351 17.69 -17.34 4.36
C GLY A 351 18.87 -18.31 4.53
N ASP A 352 19.91 -18.10 3.72
CA ASP A 352 21.10 -18.95 3.67
C ASP A 352 21.94 -18.94 4.96
N SER A 353 21.71 -17.97 5.83
CA SER A 353 22.38 -17.84 7.12
C SER A 353 21.42 -17.38 8.21
N PRO A 354 21.75 -17.60 9.50
CA PRO A 354 20.91 -17.17 10.62
C PRO A 354 20.62 -15.66 10.68
N ASP A 355 21.44 -14.86 10.00
CA ASP A 355 21.36 -13.40 9.98
C ASP A 355 20.56 -12.85 8.80
N LYS A 356 20.02 -13.74 7.94
CA LYS A 356 19.29 -13.39 6.73
C LYS A 356 17.89 -13.99 6.74
N PHE A 357 16.91 -13.20 6.30
CA PHE A 357 15.52 -13.59 6.16
C PHE A 357 15.03 -13.22 4.77
N LYS A 358 14.41 -14.18 4.06
CA LYS A 358 13.70 -13.90 2.83
C LYS A 358 12.30 -13.44 3.19
N VAL A 359 12.01 -12.18 2.87
CA VAL A 359 10.72 -11.53 3.14
C VAL A 359 10.00 -11.32 1.82
N SER A 360 8.82 -11.88 1.70
CA SER A 360 8.02 -11.86 0.47
C SER A 360 6.71 -11.11 0.70
N GLY A 361 6.36 -10.20 -0.21
CA GLY A 361 5.16 -9.39 -0.15
C GLY A 361 4.49 -9.23 -1.52
N ARG A 362 3.37 -8.51 -1.55
CA ARG A 362 2.56 -8.31 -2.76
C ARG A 362 3.21 -7.38 -3.78
N GLY A 363 4.07 -6.47 -3.32
CA GLY A 363 4.76 -5.50 -4.17
C GLY A 363 5.88 -4.77 -3.44
N GLU A 364 6.58 -3.89 -4.15
CA GLU A 364 7.69 -3.11 -3.59
C GLU A 364 7.22 -2.14 -2.50
N LEU A 365 6.07 -1.50 -2.69
CA LEU A 365 5.51 -0.56 -1.72
C LEU A 365 5.16 -1.26 -0.41
N HIS A 366 4.58 -2.47 -0.47
CA HIS A 366 4.28 -3.26 0.72
C HIS A 366 5.54 -3.53 1.57
N LEU A 367 6.64 -3.94 0.92
CA LEU A 367 7.90 -4.19 1.62
C LEU A 367 8.60 -2.91 2.07
N SER A 368 8.51 -1.80 1.30
CA SER A 368 9.11 -0.52 1.69
C SER A 368 8.42 0.10 2.91
N VAL A 369 7.10 -0.07 3.04
CA VAL A 369 6.34 0.34 4.23
C VAL A 369 6.82 -0.42 5.47
N LEU A 370 7.02 -1.75 5.36
CA LEU A 370 7.56 -2.55 6.46
C LEU A 370 8.97 -2.09 6.86
N ILE A 371 9.86 -1.87 5.90
CA ILE A 371 11.22 -1.38 6.16
C ILE A 371 11.19 -0.01 6.86
N GLU A 372 10.32 0.89 6.41
CA GLU A 372 10.20 2.23 7.01
C GLU A 372 9.62 2.17 8.43
N ASN A 373 8.65 1.28 8.71
CA ASN A 373 8.17 1.03 10.06
C ASN A 373 9.31 0.57 10.98
N MET A 374 10.07 -0.44 10.54
CA MET A 374 11.21 -0.93 11.30
C MET A 374 12.26 0.15 11.53
N ARG A 375 12.53 1.01 10.53
CA ARG A 375 13.43 2.15 10.65
C ARG A 375 12.98 3.12 11.75
N ARG A 376 11.69 3.44 11.81
CA ARG A 376 11.10 4.34 12.83
C ARG A 376 11.06 3.72 14.23
N GLU A 377 11.09 2.38 14.30
CA GLU A 377 11.17 1.61 15.52
C GLU A 377 12.61 1.38 16.02
N ASP A 378 13.58 2.14 15.56
CA ASP A 378 15.01 2.06 15.90
C ASP A 378 15.76 0.79 15.44
N TYR A 379 15.27 0.09 14.39
CA TYR A 379 16.00 -1.03 13.78
C TYR A 379 17.06 -0.56 12.78
N GLU A 380 18.17 -1.30 12.72
CA GLU A 380 19.15 -1.22 11.64
C GLU A 380 19.16 -2.56 10.88
N LEU A 381 19.07 -2.48 9.55
CA LEU A 381 19.10 -3.66 8.69
C LEU A 381 19.74 -3.37 7.34
N GLY A 382 20.21 -4.42 6.69
CA GLY A 382 20.58 -4.42 5.28
C GLY A 382 19.50 -5.06 4.44
N VAL A 383 19.16 -4.47 3.30
CA VAL A 383 18.12 -4.98 2.40
C VAL A 383 18.68 -5.18 1.00
N SER A 384 18.35 -6.32 0.39
CA SER A 384 18.75 -6.62 -0.99
C SER A 384 17.82 -5.94 -2.02
N LYS A 385 18.25 -5.99 -3.29
CA LYS A 385 17.37 -5.68 -4.43
C LYS A 385 16.08 -6.50 -4.35
N PRO A 386 14.92 -5.92 -4.71
CA PRO A 386 13.68 -6.68 -4.90
C PRO A 386 13.82 -7.68 -6.05
N GLU A 387 13.30 -8.88 -5.83
CA GLU A 387 13.27 -9.97 -6.82
C GLU A 387 11.84 -10.46 -6.99
N VAL A 388 11.42 -10.72 -8.22
CA VAL A 388 10.10 -11.32 -8.49
C VAL A 388 10.10 -12.80 -8.12
N ILE A 389 8.99 -13.27 -7.58
CA ILE A 389 8.80 -14.67 -7.24
C ILE A 389 8.36 -15.40 -8.50
N GLN A 390 9.19 -16.34 -8.96
CA GLN A 390 8.89 -17.20 -10.09
C GLN A 390 8.23 -18.50 -9.61
N LYS A 391 7.36 -19.07 -10.44
CA LYS A 391 6.67 -20.35 -10.18
C LYS A 391 6.96 -21.33 -11.32
N GLU A 392 7.12 -22.59 -10.98
CA GLU A 392 7.17 -23.65 -11.98
C GLU A 392 5.75 -24.22 -12.19
N VAL A 393 5.23 -24.10 -13.40
CA VAL A 393 3.92 -24.63 -13.79
C VAL A 393 4.11 -25.56 -14.99
N ASN A 394 3.79 -26.83 -14.83
CA ASN A 394 3.94 -27.85 -15.87
C ASN A 394 5.36 -27.96 -16.47
N GLY A 395 6.41 -27.71 -15.69
CA GLY A 395 7.82 -27.74 -16.12
C GLY A 395 8.29 -26.48 -16.86
N GLU A 396 7.48 -25.42 -16.89
CA GLU A 396 7.85 -24.11 -17.44
C GLU A 396 7.90 -23.07 -16.31
N ILE A 397 8.85 -22.15 -16.39
CA ILE A 397 8.96 -21.04 -15.44
C ILE A 397 7.95 -19.97 -15.79
N HIS A 398 7.10 -19.61 -14.82
CA HIS A 398 6.14 -18.53 -14.89
C HIS A 398 6.60 -17.38 -13.98
N GLU A 399 6.38 -16.16 -14.44
CA GLU A 399 6.65 -14.93 -13.73
C GLU A 399 5.39 -14.06 -13.62
N PRO A 400 5.29 -13.16 -12.61
CA PRO A 400 4.16 -12.26 -12.50
C PRO A 400 4.18 -11.19 -13.59
N TYR A 401 2.99 -10.87 -14.12
CA TYR A 401 2.75 -9.80 -15.07
C TYR A 401 1.89 -8.71 -14.45
N GLU A 402 2.13 -7.47 -14.87
CA GLU A 402 1.39 -6.29 -14.45
C GLU A 402 0.72 -5.62 -15.64
N GLN A 403 -0.52 -5.20 -15.45
CA GLN A 403 -1.16 -4.23 -16.31
C GLN A 403 -0.71 -2.84 -15.88
N ILE A 404 -0.17 -2.06 -16.81
CA ILE A 404 0.40 -0.75 -16.58
C ILE A 404 -0.35 0.26 -17.42
N VAL A 405 -0.76 1.35 -16.80
CA VAL A 405 -1.34 2.50 -17.48
C VAL A 405 -0.46 3.70 -17.26
N ILE A 406 -0.09 4.33 -18.34
CA ILE A 406 0.77 5.51 -18.39
C ILE A 406 0.02 6.65 -19.06
N ASP A 407 -0.05 7.80 -18.42
CA ASP A 407 -0.60 9.05 -18.97
C ASP A 407 0.52 10.10 -19.04
N ILE A 408 0.86 10.52 -20.25
CA ILE A 408 2.01 11.39 -20.54
C ILE A 408 1.67 12.45 -21.58
N GLU A 409 2.46 13.50 -21.64
CA GLU A 409 2.44 14.43 -22.74
C GLU A 409 2.97 13.76 -24.02
N ASP A 410 2.37 14.05 -25.18
CA ASP A 410 2.70 13.45 -26.48
C ASP A 410 4.19 13.46 -26.80
N GLN A 411 4.91 14.52 -26.39
CA GLN A 411 6.36 14.67 -26.62
C GLN A 411 7.20 13.56 -25.96
N HIS A 412 6.70 12.93 -24.90
CA HIS A 412 7.41 11.86 -24.16
C HIS A 412 7.10 10.45 -24.67
N GLN A 413 6.12 10.31 -25.61
CA GLN A 413 5.66 9.02 -26.09
C GLN A 413 6.80 8.15 -26.62
N GLY A 414 7.69 8.72 -27.44
CA GLY A 414 8.77 7.95 -28.08
C GLY A 414 9.74 7.34 -27.07
N SER A 415 10.18 8.12 -26.09
CA SER A 415 11.13 7.66 -25.07
C SER A 415 10.51 6.63 -24.13
N VAL A 416 9.24 6.80 -23.74
CA VAL A 416 8.53 5.83 -22.91
C VAL A 416 8.27 4.52 -23.64
N MET A 417 7.85 4.58 -24.92
CA MET A 417 7.65 3.39 -25.74
C MET A 417 8.93 2.58 -25.94
N GLU A 418 10.08 3.26 -26.17
CA GLU A 418 11.37 2.62 -26.31
C GLU A 418 11.78 1.90 -25.03
N GLU A 419 11.71 2.59 -23.88
CA GLU A 419 12.09 2.03 -22.58
C GLU A 419 11.18 0.85 -22.20
N MET A 420 9.85 0.97 -22.40
CA MET A 420 8.90 -0.12 -22.16
C MET A 420 9.19 -1.33 -23.05
N GLY A 421 9.58 -1.12 -24.31
CA GLY A 421 10.00 -2.18 -25.22
C GLY A 421 11.26 -2.90 -24.73
N GLN A 422 12.28 -2.18 -24.23
CA GLN A 422 13.49 -2.76 -23.63
C GLN A 422 13.15 -3.58 -22.37
N ARG A 423 12.13 -3.19 -21.62
CA ARG A 423 11.60 -3.87 -20.43
C ARG A 423 10.61 -5.00 -20.78
N LYS A 424 10.47 -5.34 -22.05
CA LYS A 424 9.64 -6.45 -22.58
C LYS A 424 8.15 -6.27 -22.32
N ALA A 425 7.69 -5.03 -22.20
CA ALA A 425 6.29 -4.70 -22.11
C ALA A 425 5.60 -4.81 -23.50
N ASP A 426 4.39 -5.33 -23.51
CA ASP A 426 3.54 -5.42 -24.69
C ASP A 426 2.50 -4.29 -24.65
N LEU A 427 2.52 -3.39 -25.62
CA LEU A 427 1.49 -2.36 -25.76
C LEU A 427 0.15 -3.02 -26.08
N LYS A 428 -0.88 -2.71 -25.29
CA LYS A 428 -2.26 -3.21 -25.47
C LYS A 428 -3.17 -2.16 -26.07
N ASN A 429 -3.05 -0.91 -25.62
CA ASN A 429 -3.91 0.18 -26.06
C ASN A 429 -3.16 1.52 -26.05
N MET A 430 -3.63 2.46 -26.89
CA MET A 430 -3.08 3.80 -27.01
C MET A 430 -4.20 4.77 -27.37
N GLU A 431 -4.49 5.71 -26.48
CA GLU A 431 -5.59 6.67 -26.62
C GLU A 431 -5.09 8.10 -26.45
N PRO A 432 -4.99 8.91 -27.53
CA PRO A 432 -4.71 10.33 -27.41
C PRO A 432 -5.95 11.09 -26.93
N ASP A 433 -5.77 12.05 -26.01
CA ASP A 433 -6.85 12.90 -25.51
C ASP A 433 -7.24 14.04 -26.46
N GLY A 434 -6.50 14.23 -27.55
CA GLY A 434 -6.66 15.33 -28.50
C GLY A 434 -6.26 16.71 -27.96
N LYS A 435 -5.69 16.79 -26.77
CA LYS A 435 -5.26 18.03 -26.09
C LYS A 435 -3.76 18.05 -25.75
N GLY A 436 -2.99 17.08 -26.28
CA GLY A 436 -1.55 17.00 -26.10
C GLY A 436 -1.10 15.98 -25.05
N ARG A 437 -1.99 15.14 -24.57
CA ARG A 437 -1.67 13.98 -23.72
C ARG A 437 -2.09 12.68 -24.37
N ILE A 438 -1.44 11.60 -23.96
CA ILE A 438 -1.69 10.27 -24.47
C ILE A 438 -1.69 9.25 -23.31
N LYS A 439 -2.70 8.39 -23.31
CA LYS A 439 -2.82 7.25 -22.40
C LYS A 439 -2.31 5.99 -23.10
N LEU A 440 -1.37 5.29 -22.48
CA LEU A 440 -0.77 4.06 -22.97
C LEU A 440 -1.07 2.92 -21.98
N GLU A 441 -1.53 1.79 -22.49
CA GLU A 441 -1.76 0.60 -21.67
C GLU A 441 -0.81 -0.52 -22.09
N PHE A 442 -0.07 -1.07 -21.12
CA PHE A 442 0.88 -2.15 -21.34
C PHE A 442 0.58 -3.35 -20.48
N LEU A 443 1.00 -4.51 -20.95
CA LEU A 443 1.18 -5.71 -20.14
C LEU A 443 2.68 -6.02 -20.08
N ALA A 444 3.26 -5.99 -18.89
CA ALA A 444 4.69 -6.16 -18.70
C ALA A 444 5.01 -7.21 -17.63
N PRO A 445 6.14 -7.94 -17.75
CA PRO A 445 6.61 -8.77 -16.64
C PRO A 445 7.04 -7.87 -15.48
N SER A 446 6.61 -8.20 -14.25
CA SER A 446 6.88 -7.38 -13.05
C SER A 446 8.38 -7.13 -12.84
N ARG A 447 9.24 -8.11 -13.16
CA ARG A 447 10.71 -7.91 -13.08
C ARG A 447 11.20 -6.78 -14.00
N GLY A 448 10.48 -6.46 -15.07
CA GLY A 448 10.78 -5.35 -15.97
C GLY A 448 10.41 -3.99 -15.38
N MET A 449 9.52 -3.97 -14.43
CA MET A 449 9.03 -2.74 -13.81
C MET A 449 9.87 -2.29 -12.61
N ILE A 450 10.66 -3.20 -12.04
CA ILE A 450 11.61 -2.84 -10.97
C ILE A 450 12.55 -1.73 -11.46
N GLY A 451 12.60 -0.61 -10.71
CA GLY A 451 13.41 0.56 -11.06
C GLY A 451 12.90 1.42 -12.22
N PHE A 452 11.73 1.11 -12.79
CA PHE A 452 11.19 1.91 -13.91
C PHE A 452 10.65 3.27 -13.47
N ARG A 453 10.06 3.34 -12.26
CA ARG A 453 9.38 4.55 -11.79
C ARG A 453 10.30 5.77 -11.76
N SER A 454 11.51 5.63 -11.28
CA SER A 454 12.52 6.71 -11.23
C SER A 454 12.93 7.17 -12.63
N SER A 455 13.15 6.21 -13.54
CA SER A 455 13.46 6.51 -14.96
C SER A 455 12.29 7.21 -15.64
N PHE A 456 11.09 6.73 -15.41
CA PHE A 456 9.85 7.29 -15.97
C PHE A 456 9.63 8.76 -15.55
N LEU A 457 9.76 9.06 -14.26
CA LEU A 457 9.63 10.44 -13.78
C LEU A 457 10.70 11.37 -14.39
N THR A 458 11.92 10.86 -14.58
CA THR A 458 12.99 11.62 -15.23
C THR A 458 12.69 11.86 -16.71
N MET A 459 12.25 10.84 -17.45
CA MET A 459 11.91 10.93 -18.87
C MET A 459 10.74 11.87 -19.14
N THR A 460 9.77 11.90 -18.23
CA THR A 460 8.56 12.73 -18.34
C THR A 460 8.67 14.08 -17.63
N SER A 461 9.88 14.45 -17.17
CA SER A 461 10.12 15.68 -16.40
C SER A 461 9.20 15.84 -15.18
N GLY A 462 8.74 14.72 -14.61
CA GLY A 462 7.85 14.68 -13.46
C GLY A 462 6.35 14.88 -13.78
N THR A 463 5.97 15.06 -15.06
CA THR A 463 4.57 15.32 -15.48
C THR A 463 3.79 14.04 -15.81
N GLY A 464 4.50 12.91 -15.97
CA GLY A 464 3.89 11.61 -16.28
C GLY A 464 3.22 10.98 -15.07
N ILE A 465 2.07 10.35 -15.30
CA ILE A 465 1.36 9.54 -14.31
C ILE A 465 1.47 8.07 -14.73
N MET A 466 1.83 7.21 -13.79
CA MET A 466 1.94 5.77 -14.03
C MET A 466 1.28 5.00 -12.89
N THR A 467 0.47 4.02 -13.27
CA THR A 467 -0.15 3.07 -12.34
C THR A 467 0.10 1.65 -12.83
N SER A 468 0.33 0.73 -11.91
CA SER A 468 0.47 -0.69 -12.21
C SER A 468 -0.36 -1.53 -11.26
N VAL A 469 -0.83 -2.69 -11.75
CA VAL A 469 -1.58 -3.68 -10.98
C VAL A 469 -1.16 -5.06 -11.45
N PHE A 470 -0.96 -6.00 -10.51
CA PHE A 470 -0.77 -7.41 -10.84
C PHE A 470 -1.94 -7.94 -11.68
N ASP A 471 -1.64 -8.66 -12.76
CA ASP A 471 -2.64 -9.24 -13.67
C ASP A 471 -2.69 -10.77 -13.51
N HIS A 472 -1.61 -11.47 -13.83
CA HIS A 472 -1.55 -12.94 -13.75
C HIS A 472 -0.10 -13.45 -13.70
N TYR A 473 0.06 -14.74 -13.44
CA TYR A 473 1.31 -15.47 -13.70
C TYR A 473 1.31 -16.01 -15.13
N GLY A 474 2.23 -15.52 -15.95
CA GLY A 474 2.43 -15.95 -17.33
C GLY A 474 3.81 -16.58 -17.55
N LYS A 475 4.01 -17.24 -18.69
CA LYS A 475 5.31 -17.80 -19.07
C LYS A 475 6.39 -16.71 -19.04
N ALA A 476 7.51 -17.00 -18.41
CA ALA A 476 8.64 -16.07 -18.32
C ALA A 476 9.15 -15.71 -19.73
N LYS A 477 9.32 -14.42 -20.02
CA LYS A 477 9.92 -13.95 -21.26
C LYS A 477 11.41 -14.23 -21.28
N ASP A 478 11.91 -14.75 -22.39
CA ASP A 478 13.33 -15.07 -22.56
C ASP A 478 14.23 -13.83 -22.52
N GLY A 479 15.44 -13.99 -22.00
CA GLY A 479 16.52 -13.02 -21.97
C GLY A 479 16.55 -12.15 -20.71
N GLU A 480 17.73 -11.65 -20.43
CA GLU A 480 17.93 -10.72 -19.31
C GLU A 480 17.29 -9.36 -19.60
N LEU A 481 16.79 -8.73 -18.54
CA LEU A 481 16.39 -7.33 -18.61
C LEU A 481 17.60 -6.43 -18.51
N ALA A 482 17.48 -5.21 -19.01
CA ALA A 482 18.53 -4.20 -18.90
C ALA A 482 18.86 -3.97 -17.42
N LYS A 483 20.10 -4.24 -17.05
CA LYS A 483 20.66 -3.84 -15.76
C LYS A 483 20.98 -2.34 -15.81
N ARG A 484 21.24 -1.74 -14.66
CA ARG A 484 21.73 -0.37 -14.59
C ARG A 484 22.95 -0.22 -15.51
N GLN A 485 22.87 0.72 -16.47
CA GLN A 485 23.92 0.91 -17.47
C GLN A 485 25.21 1.45 -16.88
N ASN A 486 25.11 2.24 -15.81
CA ASN A 486 26.22 2.92 -15.17
C ASN A 486 26.69 2.17 -13.91
N GLY A 487 28.01 2.07 -13.75
CA GLY A 487 28.62 1.59 -12.52
C GLY A 487 28.48 2.59 -11.36
N VAL A 488 29.10 2.29 -10.24
CA VAL A 488 29.06 3.13 -9.03
C VAL A 488 30.46 3.57 -8.59
N LEU A 489 30.51 4.70 -7.88
CA LEU A 489 31.68 5.16 -7.18
C LEU A 489 31.71 4.55 -5.78
N VAL A 490 32.71 3.72 -5.49
CA VAL A 490 32.81 2.97 -4.23
C VAL A 490 33.93 3.56 -3.38
N SER A 491 33.62 3.91 -2.13
CA SER A 491 34.64 4.45 -1.21
C SER A 491 35.69 3.39 -0.85
N MET A 492 36.95 3.75 -0.98
CA MET A 492 38.10 2.98 -0.49
C MET A 492 38.72 3.58 0.80
N ALA A 493 38.06 4.55 1.39
CA ALA A 493 38.50 5.22 2.60
C ALA A 493 37.37 5.29 3.65
N ALA A 494 37.77 5.37 4.91
CA ALA A 494 36.85 5.50 6.05
C ALA A 494 37.31 6.76 6.82
N VAL A 495 36.58 7.83 6.73
CA VAL A 495 36.56 9.08 7.51
C VAL A 495 35.61 10.07 6.83
N LYS A 496 35.62 11.33 7.23
CA LYS A 496 34.74 12.36 6.63
C LYS A 496 35.17 12.77 5.24
N THR A 497 34.20 12.96 4.37
CA THR A 497 34.37 13.48 3.02
C THR A 497 34.92 14.91 3.03
N LEU A 498 35.76 15.24 2.08
CA LEU A 498 36.34 16.56 1.94
C LEU A 498 35.91 17.22 0.62
N ALA A 499 35.61 18.52 0.67
CA ALA A 499 35.12 19.29 -0.47
C ALA A 499 36.10 19.20 -1.69
N TYR A 500 37.39 19.24 -1.44
CA TYR A 500 38.42 19.10 -2.50
C TYR A 500 38.33 17.76 -3.23
N SER A 501 38.10 16.67 -2.48
CA SER A 501 37.97 15.35 -3.09
C SER A 501 36.68 15.24 -3.88
N LEU A 502 35.54 15.68 -3.30
CA LEU A 502 34.26 15.66 -3.97
C LEU A 502 34.24 16.50 -5.25
N PHE A 503 34.90 17.66 -5.24
CA PHE A 503 35.05 18.51 -6.43
C PHE A 503 35.73 17.77 -7.58
N ASN A 504 36.80 17.02 -7.30
CA ASN A 504 37.46 16.22 -8.34
C ASN A 504 36.65 14.96 -8.74
N LEU A 505 35.83 14.41 -7.84
CA LEU A 505 35.03 13.22 -8.12
C LEU A 505 33.75 13.52 -8.92
N GLN A 506 33.21 14.74 -8.83
CA GLN A 506 32.02 15.13 -9.61
C GLN A 506 32.25 15.12 -11.13
N GLU A 507 33.49 15.18 -11.58
CA GLU A 507 33.86 14.98 -12.99
C GLU A 507 33.70 13.52 -13.45
N ARG A 508 33.67 12.57 -12.50
CA ARG A 508 33.54 11.14 -12.76
C ARG A 508 32.13 10.61 -12.63
N GLY A 509 31.26 11.40 -12.04
CA GLY A 509 29.88 11.03 -11.85
C GLY A 509 29.13 11.89 -10.84
N ARG A 510 27.91 11.53 -10.54
CA ARG A 510 27.06 12.25 -9.58
C ARG A 510 27.21 11.67 -8.18
N MET A 511 27.45 12.54 -7.21
CA MET A 511 27.65 12.13 -5.82
C MET A 511 26.30 11.93 -5.10
N PHE A 512 26.28 11.03 -4.11
CA PHE A 512 25.13 10.76 -3.23
C PHE A 512 25.29 11.36 -1.83
N LEU A 513 26.39 12.06 -1.58
CA LEU A 513 26.70 12.64 -0.28
C LEU A 513 27.47 13.95 -0.43
N GLY A 514 27.33 14.79 0.58
CA GLY A 514 27.96 16.10 0.65
C GLY A 514 29.27 16.10 1.42
N HIS A 515 29.84 17.30 1.57
CA HIS A 515 31.04 17.53 2.37
C HIS A 515 30.78 17.27 3.87
N GLY A 516 31.76 16.69 4.56
CA GLY A 516 31.71 16.45 6.00
C GLY A 516 30.90 15.20 6.41
N THR A 517 30.44 14.42 5.43
CA THR A 517 29.70 13.16 5.68
C THR A 517 30.69 12.03 6.01
N ASP A 518 30.41 11.28 7.07
CA ASP A 518 31.18 10.08 7.42
C ASP A 518 30.95 8.98 6.39
N VAL A 519 32.03 8.33 5.94
CA VAL A 519 32.00 7.22 4.99
C VAL A 519 32.83 6.05 5.48
N TYR A 520 32.57 4.86 4.93
CA TYR A 520 33.37 3.66 5.18
C TYR A 520 33.75 2.97 3.87
N ILE A 521 34.69 2.05 3.96
CA ILE A 521 35.19 1.28 2.80
C ILE A 521 34.07 0.35 2.31
N GLY A 522 33.80 0.37 1.01
CA GLY A 522 32.71 -0.39 0.39
C GLY A 522 31.36 0.36 0.29
N GLN A 523 31.25 1.55 0.92
CA GLN A 523 30.07 2.40 0.75
C GLN A 523 30.03 2.96 -0.68
N ILE A 524 28.85 2.94 -1.30
CA ILE A 524 28.60 3.57 -2.59
C ILE A 524 28.36 5.06 -2.33
N VAL A 525 29.21 5.90 -2.95
CA VAL A 525 29.23 7.34 -2.71
C VAL A 525 28.76 8.16 -3.91
N GLY A 526 28.48 7.50 -5.04
CA GLY A 526 27.98 8.17 -6.24
C GLY A 526 27.72 7.21 -7.39
N LEU A 527 27.04 7.72 -8.42
CA LEU A 527 26.82 7.07 -9.71
C LEU A 527 28.01 7.39 -10.62
N HIS A 528 28.66 6.37 -11.19
CA HIS A 528 29.74 6.57 -12.15
C HIS A 528 29.18 6.95 -13.54
N SER A 529 29.88 7.78 -14.29
CA SER A 529 29.49 8.17 -15.65
C SER A 529 29.76 7.08 -16.71
N ARG A 530 30.40 5.96 -16.32
CA ARG A 530 30.73 4.82 -17.17
C ARG A 530 30.05 3.56 -16.62
N ASP A 531 30.12 2.48 -17.39
CA ASP A 531 29.49 1.17 -17.11
C ASP A 531 30.19 0.31 -16.03
N ASN A 532 31.39 0.73 -15.58
CA ASN A 532 32.14 -0.02 -14.56
C ASN A 532 32.14 0.67 -13.20
N ASP A 533 32.25 -0.10 -12.15
CA ASP A 533 32.44 0.40 -10.79
C ASP A 533 33.86 0.98 -10.65
N LEU A 534 33.95 2.09 -9.92
CA LEU A 534 35.21 2.80 -9.71
C LEU A 534 35.48 2.99 -8.21
N PRO A 535 36.54 2.35 -7.66
CA PRO A 535 37.02 2.67 -6.32
C PRO A 535 37.55 4.08 -6.25
N VAL A 536 37.08 4.87 -5.29
CA VAL A 536 37.42 6.29 -5.15
C VAL A 536 37.78 6.64 -3.70
N ASN A 537 38.53 7.70 -3.53
CA ASN A 537 38.84 8.24 -2.20
C ASN A 537 38.15 9.60 -2.01
N PRO A 538 36.97 9.67 -1.35
CA PRO A 538 36.25 10.92 -1.13
C PRO A 538 36.80 11.76 0.03
N THR A 539 37.89 11.31 0.68
CA THR A 539 38.46 11.91 1.90
C THR A 539 39.82 12.56 1.68
N LYS A 540 40.27 12.66 0.41
CA LYS A 540 41.60 13.16 0.07
C LYS A 540 41.66 14.67 0.24
N ALA A 541 42.58 15.14 1.09
CA ALA A 541 42.87 16.57 1.26
C ALA A 541 43.69 17.16 0.11
N LYS A 542 43.57 18.46 -0.10
CA LYS A 542 44.46 19.21 -0.99
C LYS A 542 45.88 19.14 -0.44
N GLN A 543 46.84 18.63 -1.22
CA GLN A 543 48.22 18.70 -0.83
C GLN A 543 48.76 20.14 -1.03
N LEU A 544 49.29 20.73 0.01
CA LEU A 544 49.93 22.03 -0.06
C LEU A 544 51.29 21.86 -0.77
N THR A 545 51.34 22.17 -2.06
CA THR A 545 52.52 21.96 -2.88
C THR A 545 53.38 23.21 -3.08
N ASN A 546 52.88 24.45 -2.76
CA ASN A 546 53.69 25.67 -2.89
C ASN A 546 53.15 26.85 -2.06
N ILE A 547 54.02 27.53 -1.34
CA ILE A 547 53.71 28.72 -0.53
C ILE A 547 53.19 29.90 -1.39
N ARG A 548 53.51 29.96 -2.69
CA ARG A 548 53.04 31.03 -3.60
C ARG A 548 51.62 30.88 -4.13
N ALA A 549 50.99 29.71 -3.99
CA ALA A 549 49.62 29.46 -4.41
C ALA A 549 48.58 29.62 -3.27
N ALA A 550 49.02 29.98 -2.06
CA ALA A 550 48.14 30.15 -0.90
C ALA A 550 47.23 31.41 -0.95
N GLY A 551 47.34 32.24 -2.00
CA GLY A 551 46.58 33.48 -2.14
C GLY A 551 45.38 33.42 -3.07
N THR A 552 45.14 32.31 -3.77
CA THR A 552 43.96 32.12 -4.62
C THR A 552 43.20 30.85 -4.15
N ASP A 553 42.46 30.97 -3.06
CA ASP A 553 41.41 30.00 -2.74
C ASP A 553 40.24 30.26 -3.71
N GLU A 554 40.26 29.55 -4.83
CA GLU A 554 39.09 29.46 -5.67
C GLU A 554 37.97 28.75 -4.87
N ASN A 555 36.80 29.36 -4.82
CA ASN A 555 35.64 28.74 -4.22
C ASN A 555 35.32 27.43 -4.95
N LEU A 556 35.40 26.30 -4.24
CA LEU A 556 35.03 25.00 -4.78
C LEU A 556 33.52 24.92 -4.88
N ILE A 557 32.95 24.97 -6.08
CA ILE A 557 31.53 24.81 -6.32
C ILE A 557 31.24 23.32 -6.45
N LEU A 558 30.51 22.75 -5.47
CA LEU A 558 30.04 21.39 -5.53
C LEU A 558 28.66 21.34 -6.18
N THR A 559 28.47 20.43 -7.12
CA THR A 559 27.16 20.11 -7.66
C THR A 559 26.31 19.51 -6.53
N PRO A 560 25.03 19.87 -6.37
CA PRO A 560 24.14 19.26 -5.39
C PRO A 560 24.16 17.72 -5.53
N HIS A 561 24.36 17.04 -4.42
CA HIS A 561 24.34 15.58 -4.39
C HIS A 561 22.90 15.06 -4.49
N ILE A 562 22.75 13.79 -4.88
CA ILE A 562 21.46 13.10 -4.93
C ILE A 562 21.23 12.45 -3.57
N GLU A 563 20.14 12.80 -2.91
CA GLU A 563 19.63 12.09 -1.74
C GLU A 563 18.57 11.09 -2.21
N HIS A 564 18.77 9.82 -1.93
CA HIS A 564 17.79 8.78 -2.26
C HIS A 564 16.77 8.61 -1.13
N THR A 565 15.49 8.57 -1.49
CA THR A 565 14.47 8.00 -0.61
C THR A 565 14.70 6.49 -0.47
N LEU A 566 14.01 5.84 0.47
CA LEU A 566 14.10 4.39 0.63
C LEU A 566 13.73 3.65 -0.67
N GLU A 567 12.63 4.05 -1.31
CA GLU A 567 12.16 3.46 -2.55
C GLU A 567 13.20 3.63 -3.67
N GLN A 568 13.72 4.84 -3.85
CA GLN A 568 14.77 5.11 -4.84
C GLN A 568 16.05 4.31 -4.58
N ALA A 569 16.39 4.10 -3.31
CA ALA A 569 17.55 3.28 -2.94
C ALA A 569 17.33 1.80 -3.28
N LEU A 570 16.11 1.26 -3.00
CA LEU A 570 15.74 -0.12 -3.33
C LEU A 570 15.69 -0.37 -4.85
N GLU A 571 15.20 0.61 -5.62
CA GLU A 571 15.20 0.56 -7.08
C GLU A 571 16.60 0.67 -7.68
N PHE A 572 17.51 1.38 -7.01
CA PHE A 572 18.85 1.67 -7.51
C PHE A 572 19.81 0.49 -7.39
N VAL A 573 19.75 -0.29 -6.31
CA VAL A 573 20.73 -1.33 -6.00
C VAL A 573 20.69 -2.50 -7.00
N GLU A 574 21.87 -3.06 -7.27
CA GLU A 574 22.06 -4.27 -8.07
C GLU A 574 22.31 -5.51 -7.20
N ASP A 575 22.43 -6.68 -7.82
CA ASP A 575 22.51 -8.00 -7.15
C ASP A 575 23.67 -8.12 -6.16
N ASP A 576 24.77 -7.39 -6.38
CA ASP A 576 25.98 -7.35 -5.53
C ASP A 576 26.01 -6.17 -4.56
N GLU A 577 24.89 -5.47 -4.42
CA GLU A 577 24.71 -4.28 -3.59
C GLU A 577 23.65 -4.49 -2.51
N LEU A 578 23.66 -3.62 -1.51
CA LEU A 578 22.68 -3.59 -0.42
C LEU A 578 22.32 -2.16 -0.08
N VAL A 579 21.09 -1.98 0.36
CA VAL A 579 20.63 -0.78 1.07
C VAL A 579 20.85 -0.99 2.57
N GLU A 580 21.66 -0.16 3.20
CA GLU A 580 21.79 -0.07 4.64
C GLU A 580 20.76 0.93 5.15
N VAL A 581 19.79 0.44 5.93
CA VAL A 581 18.70 1.22 6.51
C VAL A 581 18.94 1.37 8.00
N THR A 582 18.95 2.63 8.46
CA THR A 582 19.10 2.98 9.87
C THR A 582 18.08 4.08 10.23
N PRO A 583 17.79 4.33 11.51
CA PRO A 583 16.86 5.40 11.90
C PRO A 583 17.16 6.77 11.30
N ALA A 584 18.44 7.11 11.16
CA ALA A 584 18.88 8.42 10.68
C ALA A 584 19.32 8.46 9.22
N SER A 585 19.68 7.31 8.62
CA SER A 585 20.36 7.31 7.32
C SER A 585 19.93 6.15 6.42
N ILE A 586 19.92 6.39 5.12
CA ILE A 586 19.85 5.37 4.06
C ILE A 586 21.17 5.43 3.30
N ARG A 587 21.92 4.34 3.30
CA ARG A 587 23.21 4.23 2.65
C ARG A 587 23.23 3.06 1.68
N LEU A 588 23.94 3.21 0.58
CA LEU A 588 24.15 2.14 -0.40
C LEU A 588 25.56 1.58 -0.20
N ARG A 589 25.71 0.26 -0.34
CA ARG A 589 27.01 -0.38 -0.20
C ARG A 589 27.14 -1.65 -1.03
N LYS A 590 28.37 -2.03 -1.33
CA LYS A 590 28.66 -3.38 -1.86
C LYS A 590 28.48 -4.45 -0.77
N LYS A 591 28.11 -5.67 -1.18
CA LYS A 591 27.96 -6.84 -0.28
C LYS A 591 29.24 -7.24 0.41
#